data_b2649494f2a0971b8969829ab01aa015
#
_entry.id   b2649494f2a0971b8969829ab01aa015
#
_cell.length_a   1.000
_cell.length_b   1.000
_cell.length_c   1.000
_cell.angle_alpha   90.00
_cell.angle_beta   90.00
_cell.angle_gamma   90.00
#
_symmetry.space_group_name_H-M   'P 1'
#
loop_
_entity.id
_entity.type
_entity.pdbx_description
1 polymer ?
#
loop_
_entity_poly.entity_id
_entity_poly.type
_entity_poly.pdbx_seq_one_letter_code
_entity_poly.pdbx_strand_id
1 'polypeptide(L)' 'VYLVVKESLFHPYVGRYISYGIKAVDMTENIQIDVVFISDVSMYLEIVLDIAQRCTLFQLDPIHLMDIIEDSIS' A
#
# COMPACT_ATOMS: atom_id res chain seq x y z
N VAL A 1 1.88 -2.20 11.06
CA VAL A 1 1.04 -1.10 10.59
C VAL A 1 1.19 -0.94 9.09
N TYR A 2 0.08 -0.69 8.42
CA TYR A 2 0.05 -0.49 6.98
C TYR A 2 -0.31 0.96 6.68
N LEU A 3 0.51 1.62 5.88
CA LEU A 3 0.35 3.03 5.55
C LEU A 3 0.11 3.19 4.05
N VAL A 4 -0.72 4.17 3.70
CA VAL A 4 -0.93 4.56 2.31
C VAL A 4 0.12 5.61 1.94
N VAL A 5 0.74 5.42 0.77
CA VAL A 5 1.76 6.34 0.25
C VAL A 5 1.25 6.94 -1.06
N LYS A 6 1.18 8.26 -1.11
CA LYS A 6 0.83 8.98 -2.33
C LYS A 6 2.05 9.06 -3.24
N GLU A 7 1.89 8.71 -4.51
CA GLU A 7 2.97 8.71 -5.49
C GLU A 7 2.62 9.56 -6.70
N SER A 8 3.62 10.23 -7.25
CA SER A 8 3.53 10.87 -8.56
C SER A 8 4.32 10.00 -9.53
N LEU A 9 3.63 9.36 -10.45
CA LEU A 9 4.21 8.39 -11.37
C LEU A 9 4.11 8.89 -12.81
N PHE A 10 4.87 8.24 -13.70
CA PHE A 10 4.90 8.57 -15.11
C PHE A 10 4.76 7.29 -15.94
N HIS A 11 3.91 7.37 -16.98
CA HIS A 11 3.74 6.30 -17.94
C HIS A 11 3.84 6.89 -19.36
N PRO A 12 4.59 6.26 -20.29
CA PRO A 12 4.82 6.84 -21.62
C PRO A 12 3.56 7.21 -22.42
N TYR A 13 2.47 6.49 -22.21
CA TYR A 13 1.22 6.71 -22.95
C TYR A 13 0.20 7.54 -22.18
N VAL A 14 0.36 7.64 -20.87
CA VAL A 14 -0.61 8.34 -20.01
C VAL A 14 -0.08 9.71 -19.57
N GLY A 15 1.23 9.84 -19.43
CA GLY A 15 1.88 11.00 -18.84
C GLY A 15 1.97 10.85 -17.33
N ARG A 16 2.01 11.97 -16.61
CA ARG A 16 2.09 11.95 -15.14
C ARG A 16 0.72 11.65 -14.55
N TYR A 17 0.70 10.85 -13.51
CA TYR A 17 -0.52 10.55 -12.78
C TYR A 17 -0.23 10.34 -11.30
N ILE A 18 -1.26 10.52 -10.49
CA ILE A 18 -1.18 10.27 -9.05
C ILE A 18 -1.75 8.89 -8.77
N SER A 19 -1.00 8.11 -8.02
CA SER A 19 -1.42 6.79 -7.59
C SER A 19 -1.09 6.62 -6.11
N TYR A 20 -1.53 5.52 -5.52
CA TYR A 20 -1.32 5.23 -4.10
C TYR A 20 -0.78 3.83 -3.95
N GLY A 21 0.24 3.71 -3.11
CA GLY A 21 0.83 2.43 -2.74
C GLY A 21 0.55 2.11 -1.28
N ILE A 22 0.97 0.94 -0.85
CA ILE A 22 0.85 0.49 0.54
C ILE A 22 2.23 0.09 1.04
N LYS A 23 2.57 0.61 2.23
CA LYS A 23 3.82 0.29 2.91
C LYS A 23 3.52 -0.39 4.23
N ALA A 24 4.11 -1.57 4.45
CA ALA A 24 4.08 -2.24 5.74
C ALA A 24 5.26 -1.77 6.58
N VAL A 25 4.98 -1.34 7.79
CA VAL A 25 5.97 -0.75 8.70
C VAL A 25 5.95 -1.49 10.01
N ASP A 26 7.13 -1.82 10.53
CA ASP A 26 7.29 -2.36 11.87
C ASP A 26 7.85 -1.27 12.78
N MET A 27 7.23 -1.07 13.94
CA MET A 27 7.65 -0.10 14.95
C MET A 27 8.23 -0.83 16.13
N THR A 28 9.55 -0.90 16.21
CA THR A 28 10.25 -1.55 17.32
C THR A 28 11.13 -0.53 18.04
N GLU A 29 10.94 -0.37 19.36
CA GLU A 29 11.73 0.54 20.19
C GLU A 29 11.79 1.97 19.66
N ASN A 30 10.65 2.46 19.14
CA ASN A 30 10.52 3.79 18.52
C ASN A 30 11.32 3.96 17.23
N ILE A 31 11.77 2.86 16.63
CA ILE A 31 12.42 2.87 15.32
C ILE A 31 11.43 2.31 14.29
N GLN A 32 11.19 3.07 13.24
CA GLN A 32 10.35 2.63 12.13
C GLN A 32 11.20 1.84 11.13
N ILE A 33 10.81 0.59 10.87
CA ILE A 33 11.47 -0.26 9.89
C ILE A 33 10.48 -0.55 8.76
N ASP A 34 10.83 -0.19 7.54
CA ASP A 34 10.03 -0.51 6.35
C ASP A 34 10.23 -1.98 6.00
N VAL A 35 9.15 -2.77 6.05
CA VAL A 35 9.19 -4.20 5.78
C VAL A 35 8.98 -4.48 4.30
N VAL A 36 7.92 -3.89 3.73
CA VAL A 36 7.59 -4.07 2.31
C VAL A 36 6.87 -2.82 1.81
N PHE A 37 7.08 -2.49 0.54
CA PHE A 37 6.37 -1.42 -0.14
C PHE A 37 5.86 -1.92 -1.48
N ILE A 38 4.55 -1.73 -1.74
CA ILE A 38 3.94 -2.07 -3.01
C ILE A 38 3.46 -0.79 -3.66
N SER A 39 4.09 -0.45 -4.79
CA SER A 39 3.83 0.77 -5.54
C SER A 39 2.61 0.61 -6.43
N ASP A 40 1.93 1.74 -6.70
CA ASP A 40 0.89 1.84 -7.73
C ASP A 40 -0.21 0.79 -7.57
N VAL A 41 -0.77 0.72 -6.35
CA VAL A 41 -1.86 -0.22 -6.07
C VAL A 41 -3.13 0.22 -6.78
N SER A 42 -3.49 1.50 -6.65
CA SER A 42 -4.67 2.07 -7.30
C SER A 42 -4.57 3.58 -7.34
N MET A 43 -5.22 4.19 -8.33
CA MET A 43 -5.39 5.64 -8.42
C MET A 43 -6.49 6.15 -7.49
N TYR A 44 -7.27 5.27 -6.88
CA TYR A 44 -8.38 5.62 -5.99
C TYR A 44 -7.96 5.48 -4.54
N LEU A 45 -7.82 6.62 -3.86
CA LEU A 45 -7.38 6.65 -2.46
C LEU A 45 -8.26 5.79 -1.55
N GLU A 46 -9.58 5.85 -1.73
CA GLU A 46 -10.51 5.11 -0.86
C GLU A 46 -10.26 3.61 -0.90
N ILE A 47 -9.95 3.06 -2.09
CA ILE A 47 -9.68 1.62 -2.23
C ILE A 47 -8.40 1.25 -1.48
N VAL A 48 -7.33 2.02 -1.68
CA VAL A 48 -6.04 1.74 -1.05
C VAL A 48 -6.10 1.93 0.46
N LEU A 49 -6.80 2.99 0.89
CA LEU A 49 -6.98 3.27 2.31
C LEU A 49 -7.78 2.15 3.01
N ASP A 50 -8.83 1.66 2.37
CA ASP A 50 -9.63 0.55 2.90
C ASP A 50 -8.78 -0.73 3.06
N ILE A 51 -7.96 -1.05 2.05
CA ILE A 51 -7.06 -2.20 2.12
C ILE A 51 -6.08 -2.04 3.28
N ALA A 52 -5.43 -0.89 3.39
CA ALA A 52 -4.45 -0.62 4.45
C ALA A 52 -5.09 -0.70 5.84
N GLN A 53 -6.29 -0.16 6.00
CA GLN A 53 -7.00 -0.20 7.28
C GLN A 53 -7.37 -1.63 7.67
N ARG A 54 -7.86 -2.43 6.73
CA ARG A 54 -8.20 -3.83 7.01
C ARG A 54 -6.97 -4.65 7.37
N CYS A 55 -5.87 -4.45 6.65
CA CYS A 55 -4.62 -5.15 6.95
C CYS A 55 -4.08 -4.80 8.33
N THR A 56 -4.17 -3.52 8.72
CA THR A 56 -3.76 -3.06 10.05
C THR A 56 -4.67 -3.64 11.14
N LEU A 57 -5.98 -3.58 10.92
CA LEU A 57 -6.96 -4.05 11.90
C LEU A 57 -6.82 -5.54 12.21
N PHE A 58 -6.62 -6.34 11.17
CA PHE A 58 -6.50 -7.79 11.31
C PHE A 58 -5.07 -8.25 11.56
N GLN A 59 -4.12 -7.32 11.73
CA GLN A 59 -2.70 -7.61 11.99
C GLN A 59 -2.13 -8.61 10.96
N LEU A 60 -2.45 -8.37 9.70
CA LEU A 60 -2.04 -9.26 8.62
C LEU A 60 -0.52 -9.31 8.50
N ASP A 61 0.01 -10.51 8.24
CA ASP A 61 1.44 -10.67 7.96
C ASP A 61 1.76 -10.06 6.58
N PRO A 62 2.82 -9.23 6.47
CA PRO A 62 3.19 -8.62 5.19
C PRO A 62 3.42 -9.60 4.05
N ILE A 63 3.76 -10.85 4.34
CA ILE A 63 3.95 -11.88 3.31
C ILE A 63 2.67 -12.12 2.49
N HIS A 64 1.50 -11.82 3.05
CA HIS A 64 0.22 -12.02 2.38
C HIS A 64 -0.32 -10.75 1.73
N LEU A 65 0.41 -9.63 1.82
CA LEU A 65 -0.10 -8.33 1.36
C LEU A 65 -0.41 -8.32 -0.13
N MET A 66 0.46 -8.89 -0.97
CA MET A 66 0.23 -8.91 -2.40
C MET A 66 -1.03 -9.71 -2.77
N ASP A 67 -1.27 -10.83 -2.12
CA ASP A 67 -2.45 -11.64 -2.35
C ASP A 67 -3.74 -10.88 -2.00
N ILE A 68 -3.73 -10.15 -0.88
CA ILE A 68 -4.86 -9.35 -0.45
C ILE A 68 -5.14 -8.23 -1.46
N ILE A 69 -4.09 -7.56 -1.94
CA ILE A 69 -4.24 -6.49 -2.93
C ILE A 69 -4.84 -7.05 -4.23
N GLU A 70 -4.32 -8.15 -4.72
CA GLU A 70 -4.81 -8.77 -5.95
C GLU A 70 -6.30 -9.16 -5.83
N ASP A 71 -6.70 -9.72 -4.70
CA ASP A 71 -8.08 -10.09 -4.44
C ASP A 71 -9.00 -8.85 -4.36
N SER A 72 -8.48 -7.73 -3.88
CA SER A 72 -9.28 -6.53 -3.67
C SER A 72 -9.50 -5.71 -4.94
N ILE A 73 -8.60 -5.81 -5.92
CA ILE A 73 -8.65 -4.98 -7.14
C ILE A 73 -8.89 -5.77 -8.42
N SER A 74 -8.94 -7.09 -8.34
CA SER A 74 -9.20 -7.94 -9.51
C SER A 74 -10.67 -8.28 -9.72
#